data_ed4020bf245cd6a8f0565f9c499391ce
#
_entry.id   ed4020bf245cd6a8f0565f9c499391ce
#
_cell.length_a   1.000
_cell.length_b   1.000
_cell.length_c   1.000
_cell.angle_alpha   90.00
_cell.angle_beta   90.00
_cell.angle_gamma   90.00
#
_symmetry.space_group_name_H-M   'P 1'
#
loop_
_entity.id
_entity.type
_entity.pdbx_description
1 polymer ?
#
loop_
_entity_poly.entity_id
_entity_poly.type
_entity_poly.pdbx_seq_one_letter_code
_entity_poly.pdbx_strand_id
1 'polypeptide(L)'
;MTSIANTHDHAEAGLSLPLILLLATGAGLAAACLYYSQPMLALLVAEFKASPTAIGLVPTLTTLGYALGIGLLAPLGDRYDRRRIILGKAAALVLALLMAASASSVAVLALASLAIGLAATLAQDIVPAAATLAPEAHRGKTVGTVMTGLLLGILLSRVVAGVVAEQFGWRSMFVAAALSIALLGLAVWRRLPRFAPTTQLPYLALLGSLATLWKRHGALRRAALAQGLISIGFSAFWSTLAIMLHAAPFNLGSGAAGAFGLAGAAGALAAPLAGRLADSRGPEVVTRLGAALVAAAFIAMALGPKQLWLIALGAVVFDLGAQATLIAHQTLIYGIEPAARSRLNAVLFIGMFSGMASGAWLGSVVLAHGGWQGVCVMAAAAGLAALAVRLWPVKKLVACAA
;
A
#
# COMPACT_ATOMS: atom_id res chain seq x y z
N MET A 1 4.25 -26.39 -55.35
CA MET A 1 4.72 -26.65 -53.98
C MET A 1 5.45 -25.44 -53.49
N THR A 2 4.74 -24.47 -52.96
CA THR A 2 5.25 -23.18 -52.48
C THR A 2 4.95 -23.08 -50.98
N SER A 3 6.00 -22.91 -50.26
CA SER A 3 6.22 -22.67 -48.84
C SER A 3 5.07 -21.96 -48.09
N ILE A 4 4.34 -22.70 -47.25
CA ILE A 4 3.61 -22.17 -46.10
C ILE A 4 4.48 -22.51 -44.89
N ALA A 5 5.46 -21.68 -44.63
CA ALA A 5 6.25 -21.73 -43.41
C ALA A 5 6.39 -20.29 -42.87
N ASN A 6 6.23 -20.17 -41.56
CA ASN A 6 6.53 -18.99 -40.72
C ASN A 6 5.45 -17.91 -40.52
N THR A 7 4.27 -18.27 -40.09
CA THR A 7 3.39 -17.31 -39.39
C THR A 7 3.10 -17.70 -37.93
N HIS A 8 3.62 -18.83 -37.43
CA HIS A 8 3.36 -19.31 -36.05
C HIS A 8 4.43 -18.95 -35.00
N ASP A 9 5.61 -18.44 -35.42
CA ASP A 9 6.72 -18.17 -34.47
C ASP A 9 6.63 -16.82 -33.74
N HIS A 10 5.72 -15.93 -34.09
CA HIS A 10 5.56 -14.66 -33.38
C HIS A 10 4.56 -14.67 -32.22
N ALA A 11 3.83 -15.78 -31.99
CA ALA A 11 2.82 -15.87 -30.94
C ALA A 11 3.36 -16.32 -29.57
N GLU A 12 4.58 -16.84 -29.47
CA GLU A 12 5.20 -17.35 -28.24
C GLU A 12 6.24 -16.41 -27.60
N ALA A 13 6.61 -15.33 -28.24
CA ALA A 13 7.55 -14.37 -27.67
C ALA A 13 6.91 -13.66 -26.46
N GLY A 14 7.34 -14.02 -25.27
CA GLY A 14 6.93 -13.33 -24.03
C GLY A 14 7.22 -11.83 -24.13
N LEU A 15 6.63 -11.04 -23.22
CA LEU A 15 6.96 -9.61 -23.10
C LEU A 15 8.46 -9.41 -23.01
N SER A 16 8.98 -8.39 -23.71
CA SER A 16 10.41 -8.08 -23.65
C SER A 16 10.83 -7.74 -22.22
N LEU A 17 11.97 -8.26 -21.78
CA LEU A 17 12.50 -8.00 -20.42
C LEU A 17 12.58 -6.51 -20.09
N PRO A 18 13.00 -5.59 -21.00
CA PRO A 18 13.01 -4.15 -20.72
C PRO A 18 11.62 -3.57 -20.41
N LEU A 19 10.55 -4.09 -21.03
CA LEU A 19 9.19 -3.64 -20.74
C LEU A 19 8.70 -4.19 -19.38
N ILE A 20 9.02 -5.44 -19.04
CA ILE A 20 8.70 -6.00 -17.73
C ILE A 20 9.41 -5.21 -16.62
N LEU A 21 10.70 -4.91 -16.79
CA LEU A 21 11.47 -4.12 -15.83
C LEU A 21 10.95 -2.68 -15.71
N LEU A 22 10.54 -2.06 -16.82
CA LEU A 22 9.91 -0.74 -16.81
C LEU A 22 8.62 -0.74 -15.96
N LEU A 23 7.76 -1.75 -16.16
CA LEU A 23 6.52 -1.87 -15.39
C LEU A 23 6.79 -2.19 -13.91
N ALA A 24 7.75 -3.07 -13.63
CA ALA A 24 8.14 -3.41 -12.26
C ALA A 24 8.71 -2.18 -11.51
N THR A 25 9.65 -1.46 -12.13
CA THR A 25 10.22 -0.22 -11.57
C THR A 25 9.14 0.84 -11.41
N GLY A 26 8.26 0.98 -12.40
CA GLY A 26 7.17 1.95 -12.35
C GLY A 26 6.17 1.70 -11.23
N ALA A 27 5.79 0.44 -11.03
CA ALA A 27 4.93 0.07 -9.89
C ALA A 27 5.62 0.33 -8.55
N GLY A 28 6.92 0.01 -8.47
CA GLY A 28 7.73 0.24 -7.27
C GLY A 28 7.88 1.72 -6.93
N LEU A 29 8.29 2.56 -7.90
CA LEU A 29 8.46 4.00 -7.70
C LEU A 29 7.15 4.69 -7.31
N ALA A 30 6.03 4.31 -7.94
CA ALA A 30 4.74 4.87 -7.61
C ALA A 30 4.29 4.49 -6.18
N ALA A 31 4.41 3.22 -5.80
CA ALA A 31 4.08 2.77 -4.46
C ALA A 31 5.01 3.38 -3.40
N ALA A 32 6.29 3.57 -3.71
CA ALA A 32 7.27 4.19 -2.84
C ALA A 32 6.87 5.61 -2.40
N CYS A 33 6.21 6.39 -3.29
CA CYS A 33 5.78 7.75 -2.99
C CYS A 33 4.84 7.87 -1.77
N LEU A 34 4.14 6.78 -1.42
CA LEU A 34 3.26 6.76 -0.25
C LEU A 34 4.02 6.78 1.09
N TYR A 35 5.28 6.38 1.08
CA TYR A 35 6.04 6.08 2.29
C TYR A 35 7.22 7.00 2.53
N TYR A 36 7.60 7.86 1.56
CA TYR A 36 8.76 8.74 1.66
C TYR A 36 8.70 9.69 2.86
N SER A 37 7.53 10.21 3.21
CA SER A 37 7.40 11.13 4.34
C SER A 37 7.68 10.49 5.70
N GLN A 38 7.45 9.19 5.87
CA GLN A 38 7.45 8.52 7.17
C GLN A 38 8.78 8.67 7.95
N PRO A 39 9.98 8.37 7.39
CA PRO A 39 11.23 8.49 8.14
C PRO A 39 11.65 9.95 8.40
N MET A 40 11.09 10.92 7.68
CA MET A 40 11.47 12.33 7.81
C MET A 40 10.50 13.18 8.64
N LEU A 41 9.48 12.57 9.27
CA LEU A 41 8.46 13.31 10.02
C LEU A 41 9.07 14.13 11.18
N ALA A 42 10.11 13.64 11.85
CA ALA A 42 10.81 14.40 12.89
C ALA A 42 11.48 15.66 12.33
N LEU A 43 12.09 15.58 11.14
CA LEU A 43 12.68 16.75 10.47
C LEU A 43 11.59 17.78 10.12
N LEU A 44 10.42 17.32 9.68
CA LEU A 44 9.29 18.20 9.36
C LEU A 44 8.74 18.89 10.61
N VAL A 45 8.66 18.19 11.76
CA VAL A 45 8.29 18.78 13.06
C VAL A 45 9.24 19.93 13.42
N ALA A 46 10.54 19.69 13.30
CA ALA A 46 11.57 20.68 13.64
C ALA A 46 11.54 21.89 12.68
N GLU A 47 11.46 21.66 11.37
CA GLU A 47 11.53 22.72 10.38
C GLU A 47 10.28 23.62 10.37
N PHE A 48 9.08 23.04 10.42
CA PHE A 48 7.85 23.80 10.44
C PHE A 48 7.47 24.31 11.84
N LYS A 49 8.24 23.92 12.87
CA LYS A 49 7.93 24.21 14.30
C LYS A 49 6.47 23.86 14.64
N ALA A 50 6.02 22.74 14.10
CA ALA A 50 4.63 22.30 14.19
C ALA A 50 4.48 21.13 15.16
N SER A 51 3.27 20.93 15.69
CA SER A 51 3.01 19.79 16.57
C SER A 51 3.11 18.45 15.81
N PRO A 52 3.43 17.34 16.50
CA PRO A 52 3.37 16.00 15.90
C PRO A 52 2.03 15.68 15.25
N THR A 53 0.92 16.17 15.83
CA THR A 53 -0.43 16.01 15.28
C THR A 53 -0.60 16.72 13.95
N ALA A 54 -0.09 17.95 13.81
CA ALA A 54 -0.16 18.70 12.55
C ALA A 54 0.68 18.02 11.45
N ILE A 55 1.88 17.57 11.78
CA ILE A 55 2.75 16.85 10.83
C ILE A 55 2.18 15.47 10.50
N GLY A 56 1.47 14.83 11.42
CA GLY A 56 0.75 13.57 11.18
C GLY A 56 -0.31 13.65 10.06
N LEU A 57 -0.77 14.86 9.69
CA LEU A 57 -1.62 15.06 8.52
C LEU A 57 -0.93 14.67 7.20
N VAL A 58 0.38 14.73 7.12
CA VAL A 58 1.15 14.37 5.92
C VAL A 58 0.92 12.91 5.53
N PRO A 59 1.27 11.90 6.34
CA PRO A 59 0.99 10.50 6.02
C PRO A 59 -0.51 10.18 6.02
N THR A 60 -1.33 10.88 6.84
CA THR A 60 -2.78 10.72 6.86
C THR A 60 -3.39 11.04 5.50
N LEU A 61 -3.09 12.22 4.95
CA LEU A 61 -3.65 12.67 3.67
C LEU A 61 -3.05 11.90 2.49
N THR A 62 -1.80 11.46 2.57
CA THR A 62 -1.23 10.57 1.56
C THR A 62 -2.01 9.26 1.47
N THR A 63 -2.28 8.60 2.58
CA THR A 63 -3.00 7.32 2.59
C THR A 63 -4.49 7.49 2.31
N LEU A 64 -5.11 8.58 2.77
CA LEU A 64 -6.48 8.94 2.42
C LEU A 64 -6.62 9.22 0.92
N GLY A 65 -5.69 9.99 0.34
CA GLY A 65 -5.62 10.25 -1.09
C GLY A 65 -5.55 8.96 -1.89
N TYR A 66 -4.74 8.01 -1.43
CA TYR A 66 -4.63 6.71 -2.09
C TYR A 66 -5.91 5.88 -1.99
N ALA A 67 -6.58 5.86 -0.84
CA ALA A 67 -7.89 5.21 -0.68
C ALA A 67 -8.93 5.81 -1.63
N LEU A 68 -9.02 7.14 -1.69
CA LEU A 68 -9.90 7.86 -2.61
C LEU A 68 -9.52 7.58 -4.07
N GLY A 69 -8.23 7.57 -4.38
CA GLY A 69 -7.72 7.28 -5.72
C GLY A 69 -8.06 5.86 -6.20
N ILE A 70 -7.99 4.85 -5.33
CA ILE A 70 -8.45 3.50 -5.66
C ILE A 70 -9.96 3.50 -5.95
N GLY A 71 -10.75 4.15 -5.10
CA GLY A 71 -12.20 4.23 -5.31
C GLY A 71 -12.60 4.97 -6.57
N LEU A 72 -11.99 6.13 -6.80
CA LEU A 72 -12.40 7.05 -7.85
C LEU A 72 -11.62 6.90 -9.17
N LEU A 73 -10.32 6.64 -9.13
CA LEU A 73 -9.48 6.69 -10.32
C LEU A 73 -9.15 5.31 -10.92
N ALA A 74 -9.20 4.23 -10.13
CA ALA A 74 -8.92 2.90 -10.68
C ALA A 74 -9.95 2.45 -11.73
N PRO A 75 -11.28 2.71 -11.59
CA PRO A 75 -12.26 2.35 -12.61
C PRO A 75 -12.06 3.05 -13.97
N LEU A 76 -11.32 4.17 -14.00
CA LEU A 76 -11.00 4.86 -15.25
C LEU A 76 -10.11 4.03 -16.17
N GLY A 77 -9.20 3.22 -15.59
CA GLY A 77 -8.32 2.32 -16.35
C GLY A 77 -9.05 1.18 -17.07
N ASP A 78 -10.28 0.87 -16.67
CA ASP A 78 -11.12 -0.12 -17.36
C ASP A 78 -11.94 0.50 -18.48
N ARG A 79 -12.27 1.79 -18.38
CA ARG A 79 -13.10 2.52 -19.34
C ARG A 79 -12.33 3.24 -20.43
N TYR A 80 -11.11 3.69 -20.13
CA TYR A 80 -10.29 4.48 -21.06
C TYR A 80 -8.96 3.76 -21.37
N ASP A 81 -8.23 4.24 -22.36
CA ASP A 81 -6.87 3.76 -22.65
C ASP A 81 -5.99 3.88 -21.41
N ARG A 82 -5.65 2.72 -20.84
CA ARG A 82 -4.88 2.61 -19.58
C ARG A 82 -3.52 3.32 -19.68
N ARG A 83 -2.88 3.34 -20.87
CA ARG A 83 -1.66 4.11 -21.08
C ARG A 83 -1.87 5.60 -20.82
N ARG A 84 -2.99 6.18 -21.31
CA ARG A 84 -3.31 7.60 -21.07
C ARG A 84 -3.57 7.88 -19.58
N ILE A 85 -4.24 6.97 -18.89
CA ILE A 85 -4.48 7.07 -17.45
C ILE A 85 -3.17 7.05 -16.68
N ILE A 86 -2.26 6.10 -16.98
CA ILE A 86 -0.93 6.02 -16.35
C ILE A 86 -0.15 7.31 -16.59
N LEU A 87 -0.11 7.82 -17.82
CA LEU A 87 0.61 9.07 -18.14
C LEU A 87 0.01 10.29 -17.43
N GLY A 88 -1.32 10.41 -17.40
CA GLY A 88 -2.01 11.49 -16.69
C GLY A 88 -1.74 11.46 -15.19
N LYS A 89 -1.82 10.28 -14.56
CA LYS A 89 -1.48 10.10 -13.15
C LYS A 89 0.01 10.35 -12.87
N ALA A 90 0.91 9.94 -13.77
CA ALA A 90 2.34 10.21 -13.63
C ALA A 90 2.63 11.73 -13.68
N ALA A 91 2.02 12.47 -14.61
CA ALA A 91 2.15 13.92 -14.69
C ALA A 91 1.59 14.61 -13.42
N ALA A 92 0.41 14.19 -12.95
CA ALA A 92 -0.18 14.68 -11.69
C ALA A 92 0.72 14.39 -10.48
N LEU A 93 1.33 13.18 -10.43
CA LEU A 93 2.24 12.79 -9.36
C LEU A 93 3.51 13.64 -9.36
N VAL A 94 4.10 13.92 -10.53
CA VAL A 94 5.26 14.84 -10.66
C VAL A 94 4.92 16.22 -10.10
N LEU A 95 3.77 16.79 -10.50
CA LEU A 95 3.34 18.10 -10.00
C LEU A 95 3.12 18.11 -8.50
N ALA A 96 2.48 17.06 -7.95
CA ALA A 96 2.25 16.92 -6.52
C ALA A 96 3.56 16.77 -5.72
N LEU A 97 4.54 16.02 -6.25
CA LEU A 97 5.86 15.87 -5.64
C LEU A 97 6.67 17.18 -5.66
N LEU A 98 6.61 17.95 -6.77
CA LEU A 98 7.23 19.26 -6.84
C LEU A 98 6.55 20.26 -5.90
N MET A 99 5.23 20.22 -5.78
CA MET A 99 4.49 21.01 -4.80
C MET A 99 4.91 20.66 -3.36
N ALA A 100 5.11 19.37 -3.05
CA ALA A 100 5.63 18.93 -1.75
C ALA A 100 7.05 19.46 -1.51
N ALA A 101 7.94 19.35 -2.51
CA ALA A 101 9.32 19.85 -2.42
C ALA A 101 9.40 21.36 -2.18
N SER A 102 8.47 22.14 -2.74
CA SER A 102 8.40 23.60 -2.59
C SER A 102 7.54 24.08 -1.41
N ALA A 103 7.02 23.15 -0.58
CA ALA A 103 6.12 23.49 0.50
C ALA A 103 6.78 24.43 1.53
N SER A 104 6.14 25.56 1.79
CA SER A 104 6.54 26.56 2.79
C SER A 104 5.72 26.46 4.09
N SER A 105 4.67 25.64 4.10
CA SER A 105 3.80 25.42 5.26
C SER A 105 3.29 23.98 5.33
N VAL A 106 2.89 23.57 6.53
CA VAL A 106 2.28 22.24 6.76
C VAL A 106 1.03 22.06 5.91
N ALA A 107 0.23 23.10 5.72
CA ALA A 107 -1.00 23.03 4.92
C ALA A 107 -0.71 22.73 3.44
N VAL A 108 0.30 23.39 2.85
CA VAL A 108 0.72 23.10 1.46
C VAL A 108 1.26 21.70 1.35
N LEU A 109 2.10 21.25 2.30
CA LEU A 109 2.65 19.91 2.31
C LEU A 109 1.54 18.86 2.47
N ALA A 110 0.56 19.09 3.32
CA ALA A 110 -0.59 18.22 3.54
C ALA A 110 -1.46 18.10 2.27
N LEU A 111 -1.72 19.22 1.59
CA LEU A 111 -2.44 19.21 0.30
C LEU A 111 -1.67 18.47 -0.78
N ALA A 112 -0.35 18.72 -0.88
CA ALA A 112 0.52 17.99 -1.79
C ALA A 112 0.50 16.48 -1.49
N SER A 113 0.49 16.09 -0.22
CA SER A 113 0.42 14.71 0.23
C SER A 113 -0.87 14.01 -0.19
N LEU A 114 -2.01 14.71 -0.11
CA LEU A 114 -3.29 14.20 -0.63
C LEU A 114 -3.20 13.95 -2.14
N ALA A 115 -2.65 14.92 -2.89
CA ALA A 115 -2.47 14.79 -4.34
C ALA A 115 -1.47 13.67 -4.71
N ILE A 116 -0.37 13.52 -3.95
CA ILE A 116 0.56 12.39 -4.10
C ILE A 116 -0.20 11.07 -3.93
N GLY A 117 -0.99 10.94 -2.87
CA GLY A 117 -1.77 9.73 -2.63
C GLY A 117 -2.71 9.39 -3.79
N LEU A 118 -3.50 10.35 -4.25
CA LEU A 118 -4.42 10.19 -5.38
C LEU A 118 -3.68 9.72 -6.65
N ALA A 119 -2.59 10.38 -7.00
CA ALA A 119 -1.86 10.13 -8.23
C ALA A 119 -0.99 8.85 -8.17
N ALA A 120 -0.46 8.47 -6.99
CA ALA A 120 0.35 7.28 -6.80
C ALA A 120 -0.44 5.97 -7.08
N THR A 121 -1.77 6.04 -7.16
CA THR A 121 -2.60 4.93 -7.63
C THR A 121 -2.29 4.47 -9.06
N LEU A 122 -1.40 5.15 -9.77
CA LEU A 122 -0.88 4.66 -11.06
C LEU A 122 -0.26 3.25 -10.93
N ALA A 123 0.25 2.86 -9.77
CA ALA A 123 0.70 1.49 -9.50
C ALA A 123 -0.41 0.46 -9.72
N GLN A 124 -1.66 0.81 -9.38
CA GLN A 124 -2.83 -0.05 -9.56
C GLN A 124 -3.24 -0.20 -11.04
N ASP A 125 -2.78 0.68 -11.93
CA ASP A 125 -2.99 0.57 -13.38
C ASP A 125 -1.85 -0.22 -14.04
N ILE A 126 -0.63 -0.13 -13.51
CA ILE A 126 0.55 -0.82 -14.06
C ILE A 126 0.43 -2.34 -13.94
N VAL A 127 -0.01 -2.84 -12.77
CA VAL A 127 -0.12 -4.30 -12.55
C VAL A 127 -1.11 -4.96 -13.52
N PRO A 128 -2.35 -4.45 -13.70
CA PRO A 128 -3.24 -4.99 -14.71
C PRO A 128 -2.76 -4.77 -16.16
N ALA A 129 -2.02 -3.68 -16.44
CA ALA A 129 -1.41 -3.48 -17.76
C ALA A 129 -0.42 -4.61 -18.08
N ALA A 130 0.43 -4.97 -17.12
CA ALA A 130 1.36 -6.09 -17.25
C ALA A 130 0.62 -7.42 -17.48
N ALA A 131 -0.47 -7.66 -16.75
CA ALA A 131 -1.30 -8.86 -16.90
C ALA A 131 -1.97 -8.95 -18.28
N THR A 132 -2.40 -7.80 -18.82
CA THR A 132 -3.06 -7.73 -20.14
C THR A 132 -2.08 -7.95 -21.29
N LEU A 133 -0.84 -7.44 -21.16
CA LEU A 133 0.17 -7.55 -22.20
C LEU A 133 0.86 -8.92 -22.20
N ALA A 134 0.87 -9.63 -21.08
CA ALA A 134 1.55 -10.91 -20.95
C ALA A 134 0.78 -12.04 -21.64
N PRO A 135 1.45 -12.88 -22.47
CA PRO A 135 0.89 -14.11 -22.96
C PRO A 135 0.38 -14.99 -21.82
N GLU A 136 -0.65 -15.77 -22.06
CA GLU A 136 -1.31 -16.56 -21.03
C GLU A 136 -0.33 -17.49 -20.28
N ALA A 137 0.55 -18.16 -21.02
CA ALA A 137 1.58 -19.05 -20.47
C ALA A 137 2.59 -18.35 -19.55
N HIS A 138 2.83 -17.05 -19.71
CA HIS A 138 3.84 -16.29 -18.97
C HIS A 138 3.22 -15.21 -18.03
N ARG A 139 1.89 -15.09 -18.00
CA ARG A 139 1.18 -14.04 -17.25
C ARG A 139 1.52 -14.04 -15.76
N GLY A 140 1.53 -15.22 -15.13
CA GLY A 140 1.88 -15.35 -13.72
C GLY A 140 3.30 -14.88 -13.40
N LYS A 141 4.28 -15.25 -14.22
CA LYS A 141 5.68 -14.82 -14.08
C LYS A 141 5.84 -13.31 -14.26
N THR A 142 5.19 -12.74 -15.28
CA THR A 142 5.26 -11.31 -15.57
C THR A 142 4.64 -10.49 -14.44
N VAL A 143 3.43 -10.84 -14.00
CA VAL A 143 2.76 -10.17 -12.88
C VAL A 143 3.57 -10.34 -11.60
N GLY A 144 4.09 -11.52 -11.33
CA GLY A 144 4.97 -11.79 -10.18
C GLY A 144 6.19 -10.87 -10.16
N THR A 145 6.86 -10.68 -11.31
CA THR A 145 8.01 -9.76 -11.40
C THR A 145 7.60 -8.31 -11.13
N VAL A 146 6.46 -7.86 -11.67
CA VAL A 146 5.96 -6.50 -11.42
C VAL A 146 5.59 -6.30 -9.96
N MET A 147 4.95 -7.28 -9.33
CA MET A 147 4.63 -7.25 -7.90
C MET A 147 5.90 -7.27 -7.02
N THR A 148 6.93 -7.99 -7.40
CA THR A 148 8.24 -7.94 -6.73
C THR A 148 8.82 -6.53 -6.79
N GLY A 149 8.78 -5.88 -7.95
CA GLY A 149 9.21 -4.49 -8.10
C GLY A 149 8.40 -3.53 -7.20
N LEU A 150 7.09 -3.70 -7.13
CA LEU A 150 6.21 -2.94 -6.24
C LEU A 150 6.60 -3.11 -4.78
N LEU A 151 6.79 -4.35 -4.32
CA LEU A 151 7.16 -4.64 -2.93
C LEU A 151 8.55 -4.11 -2.58
N LEU A 152 9.53 -4.26 -3.49
CA LEU A 152 10.87 -3.67 -3.32
C LEU A 152 10.79 -2.13 -3.23
N GLY A 153 9.95 -1.49 -4.04
CA GLY A 153 9.71 -0.06 -3.96
C GLY A 153 9.19 0.38 -2.59
N ILE A 154 8.19 -0.33 -2.06
CA ILE A 154 7.65 -0.07 -0.71
C ILE A 154 8.74 -0.24 0.35
N LEU A 155 9.49 -1.32 0.27
CA LEU A 155 10.53 -1.65 1.24
C LEU A 155 11.66 -0.63 1.25
N LEU A 156 12.24 -0.37 0.07
CA LEU A 156 13.40 0.52 -0.06
C LEU A 156 13.04 2.00 0.11
N SER A 157 11.77 2.36 -0.07
CA SER A 157 11.32 3.76 0.02
C SER A 157 11.70 4.42 1.33
N ARG A 158 11.52 3.74 2.46
CA ARG A 158 11.82 4.27 3.79
C ARG A 158 13.32 4.41 4.01
N VAL A 159 14.10 3.41 3.60
CA VAL A 159 15.56 3.42 3.72
C VAL A 159 16.14 4.58 2.90
N VAL A 160 15.76 4.65 1.62
CA VAL A 160 16.26 5.70 0.71
C VAL A 160 15.82 7.08 1.20
N ALA A 161 14.55 7.24 1.57
CA ALA A 161 14.03 8.52 2.04
C ALA A 161 14.69 8.97 3.35
N GLY A 162 14.96 8.05 4.27
CA GLY A 162 15.66 8.35 5.52
C GLY A 162 17.07 8.86 5.29
N VAL A 163 17.85 8.15 4.46
CA VAL A 163 19.24 8.53 4.12
C VAL A 163 19.30 9.84 3.33
N VAL A 164 18.46 9.96 2.29
CA VAL A 164 18.44 11.19 1.46
C VAL A 164 18.03 12.40 2.30
N ALA A 165 17.01 12.26 3.15
CA ALA A 165 16.55 13.35 3.99
C ALA A 165 17.60 13.79 5.02
N GLU A 166 18.38 12.84 5.57
CA GLU A 166 19.44 13.13 6.54
C GLU A 166 20.64 13.83 5.90
N GLN A 167 21.04 13.42 4.69
CA GLN A 167 22.25 13.95 4.03
C GLN A 167 21.98 15.19 3.17
N PHE A 168 20.84 15.26 2.50
CA PHE A 168 20.53 16.27 1.49
C PHE A 168 19.28 17.10 1.81
N GLY A 169 18.65 16.83 2.95
CA GLY A 169 17.39 17.45 3.34
C GLY A 169 16.15 16.77 2.70
N TRP A 170 15.04 16.89 3.40
CA TRP A 170 13.78 16.20 3.01
C TRP A 170 13.23 16.64 1.65
N ARG A 171 13.45 17.90 1.24
CA ARG A 171 12.99 18.42 -0.06
C ARG A 171 13.64 17.70 -1.23
N SER A 172 14.92 17.35 -1.10
CA SER A 172 15.68 16.62 -2.11
C SER A 172 15.07 15.27 -2.44
N MET A 173 14.46 14.60 -1.44
CA MET A 173 13.77 13.33 -1.67
C MET A 173 12.56 13.50 -2.60
N PHE A 174 11.76 14.54 -2.40
CA PHE A 174 10.60 14.80 -3.25
C PHE A 174 11.00 15.22 -4.67
N VAL A 175 12.08 16.00 -4.81
CA VAL A 175 12.64 16.35 -6.12
C VAL A 175 13.16 15.10 -6.86
N ALA A 176 13.93 14.25 -6.17
CA ALA A 176 14.43 13.00 -6.75
C ALA A 176 13.29 12.06 -7.18
N ALA A 177 12.24 11.98 -6.36
CA ALA A 177 11.04 11.23 -6.68
C ALA A 177 10.32 11.81 -7.91
N ALA A 178 10.16 13.14 -8.00
CA ALA A 178 9.55 13.81 -9.17
C ALA A 178 10.32 13.52 -10.46
N LEU A 179 11.65 13.61 -10.42
CA LEU A 179 12.52 13.28 -11.57
C LEU A 179 12.35 11.80 -11.95
N SER A 180 12.35 10.89 -10.99
CA SER A 180 12.19 9.45 -11.25
C SER A 180 10.85 9.14 -11.90
N ILE A 181 9.75 9.75 -11.44
CA ILE A 181 8.41 9.57 -12.01
C ILE A 181 8.31 10.26 -13.40
N ALA A 182 8.97 11.40 -13.62
CA ALA A 182 9.02 12.06 -14.93
C ALA A 182 9.74 11.17 -15.97
N LEU A 183 10.89 10.60 -15.61
CA LEU A 183 11.63 9.64 -16.45
C LEU A 183 10.81 8.38 -16.72
N LEU A 184 10.12 7.86 -15.72
CA LEU A 184 9.18 6.73 -15.86
C LEU A 184 8.08 7.11 -16.88
N GLY A 185 7.44 8.27 -16.72
CA GLY A 185 6.40 8.76 -17.63
C GLY A 185 6.89 8.85 -19.07
N LEU A 186 8.10 9.38 -19.29
CA LEU A 186 8.72 9.44 -20.60
C LEU A 186 8.98 8.04 -21.19
N ALA A 187 9.45 7.11 -20.39
CA ALA A 187 9.70 5.74 -20.82
C ALA A 187 8.38 4.99 -21.15
N VAL A 188 7.33 5.19 -20.33
CA VAL A 188 5.98 4.68 -20.56
C VAL A 188 5.40 5.27 -21.86
N TRP A 189 5.55 6.59 -22.07
CA TRP A 189 5.10 7.26 -23.30
C TRP A 189 5.78 6.67 -24.55
N ARG A 190 7.05 6.27 -24.48
CA ARG A 190 7.77 5.71 -25.61
C ARG A 190 7.53 4.22 -25.85
N ARG A 191 7.33 3.43 -24.78
CA ARG A 191 7.41 1.96 -24.87
C ARG A 191 6.10 1.23 -24.57
N LEU A 192 5.17 1.85 -23.83
CA LEU A 192 3.93 1.17 -23.49
C LEU A 192 2.92 1.31 -24.66
N PRO A 193 2.33 0.20 -25.15
CA PRO A 193 1.31 0.26 -26.20
C PRO A 193 0.00 0.85 -25.67
N ARG A 194 -0.93 1.17 -26.56
CA ARG A 194 -2.28 1.60 -26.21
C ARG A 194 -3.11 0.38 -25.81
N PHE A 195 -4.05 0.60 -24.91
CA PHE A 195 -4.97 -0.43 -24.43
C PHE A 195 -6.38 -0.11 -24.92
N ALA A 196 -7.08 -1.15 -25.41
CA ALA A 196 -8.50 -1.05 -25.65
C ALA A 196 -9.24 -1.03 -24.31
N PRO A 197 -10.31 -0.23 -24.18
CA PRO A 197 -11.19 -0.26 -23.02
C PRO A 197 -11.76 -1.67 -22.78
N THR A 198 -11.80 -2.10 -21.52
CA THR A 198 -12.34 -3.42 -21.14
C THR A 198 -13.83 -3.38 -20.85
N THR A 199 -14.40 -2.19 -20.67
CA THR A 199 -15.83 -1.99 -20.41
C THR A 199 -16.35 -0.72 -21.06
N GLN A 200 -17.63 -0.73 -21.41
CA GLN A 200 -18.37 0.46 -21.88
C GLN A 200 -19.36 0.98 -20.83
N LEU A 201 -19.38 0.39 -19.64
CA LEU A 201 -20.29 0.82 -18.58
C LEU A 201 -20.05 2.30 -18.21
N PRO A 202 -21.12 3.07 -17.92
CA PRO A 202 -20.98 4.42 -17.42
C PRO A 202 -20.13 4.45 -16.14
N TYR A 203 -19.32 5.50 -15.98
CA TYR A 203 -18.42 5.63 -14.82
C TYR A 203 -19.15 5.52 -13.47
N LEU A 204 -20.31 6.16 -13.34
CA LEU A 204 -21.13 6.08 -12.13
C LEU A 204 -21.64 4.66 -11.85
N ALA A 205 -21.91 3.87 -12.89
CA ALA A 205 -22.30 2.46 -12.74
C ALA A 205 -21.13 1.62 -12.20
N LEU A 206 -19.91 1.90 -12.64
CA LEU A 206 -18.70 1.26 -12.10
C LEU A 206 -18.50 1.59 -10.62
N LEU A 207 -18.64 2.86 -10.23
CA LEU A 207 -18.60 3.26 -8.81
C LEU A 207 -19.73 2.62 -8.00
N GLY A 208 -20.97 2.62 -8.54
CA GLY A 208 -22.12 1.99 -7.91
C GLY A 208 -21.93 0.49 -7.69
N SER A 209 -21.17 -0.18 -8.57
CA SER A 209 -20.86 -1.60 -8.43
C SER A 209 -20.02 -1.92 -7.19
N LEU A 210 -19.12 -1.03 -6.75
CA LEU A 210 -18.35 -1.19 -5.51
C LEU A 210 -19.27 -1.12 -4.29
N ALA A 211 -20.21 -0.16 -4.28
CA ALA A 211 -21.20 -0.03 -3.21
C ALA A 211 -22.16 -1.24 -3.18
N THR A 212 -22.54 -1.77 -4.35
CA THR A 212 -23.35 -2.98 -4.46
C THR A 212 -22.64 -4.21 -3.89
N LEU A 213 -21.35 -4.41 -4.23
CA LEU A 213 -20.55 -5.52 -3.69
C LEU A 213 -20.40 -5.40 -2.17
N TRP A 214 -20.16 -4.19 -1.65
CA TRP A 214 -20.12 -3.93 -0.20
C TRP A 214 -21.44 -4.30 0.48
N LYS A 215 -22.58 -3.89 -0.07
CA LYS A 215 -23.91 -4.20 0.51
C LYS A 215 -24.24 -5.68 0.43
N ARG A 216 -23.92 -6.33 -0.69
CA ARG A 216 -24.29 -7.73 -0.99
C ARG A 216 -23.48 -8.75 -0.21
N HIS A 217 -22.17 -8.52 0.01
CA HIS A 217 -21.27 -9.54 0.54
C HIS A 217 -20.78 -9.22 1.96
N GLY A 218 -21.38 -9.87 2.97
CA GLY A 218 -20.97 -9.76 4.38
C GLY A 218 -19.52 -10.21 4.63
N ALA A 219 -19.05 -11.22 3.90
CA ALA A 219 -17.68 -11.70 3.97
C ALA A 219 -16.66 -10.62 3.52
N LEU A 220 -16.99 -9.85 2.47
CA LEU A 220 -16.18 -8.72 2.00
C LEU A 220 -16.11 -7.62 3.05
N ARG A 221 -17.26 -7.21 3.63
CA ARG A 221 -17.28 -6.21 4.72
C ARG A 221 -16.41 -6.61 5.89
N ARG A 222 -16.51 -7.87 6.31
CA ARG A 222 -15.75 -8.42 7.43
C ARG A 222 -14.25 -8.46 7.13
N ALA A 223 -13.86 -8.83 5.92
CA ALA A 223 -12.46 -8.81 5.49
C ALA A 223 -11.91 -7.38 5.44
N ALA A 224 -12.64 -6.43 4.84
CA ALA A 224 -12.22 -5.03 4.74
C ALA A 224 -12.15 -4.34 6.11
N LEU A 225 -13.09 -4.61 7.03
CA LEU A 225 -13.06 -4.09 8.39
C LEU A 225 -11.87 -4.63 9.18
N ALA A 226 -11.65 -5.96 9.16
CA ALA A 226 -10.53 -6.56 9.88
C ALA A 226 -9.19 -6.06 9.32
N GLN A 227 -9.04 -5.97 8.00
CA GLN A 227 -7.84 -5.44 7.38
C GLN A 227 -7.64 -3.95 7.70
N GLY A 228 -8.72 -3.15 7.71
CA GLY A 228 -8.67 -1.75 8.11
C GLY A 228 -8.21 -1.57 9.56
N LEU A 229 -8.72 -2.36 10.50
CA LEU A 229 -8.31 -2.34 11.90
C LEU A 229 -6.82 -2.69 12.07
N ILE A 230 -6.32 -3.73 11.38
CA ILE A 230 -4.88 -4.07 11.37
C ILE A 230 -4.06 -2.90 10.83
N SER A 231 -4.56 -2.26 9.78
CA SER A 231 -3.89 -1.15 9.12
C SER A 231 -3.85 0.13 9.98
N ILE A 232 -4.75 0.30 10.95
CA ILE A 232 -4.65 1.35 11.98
C ILE A 232 -3.34 1.20 12.75
N GLY A 233 -3.07 0.02 13.31
CA GLY A 233 -1.83 -0.22 14.06
C GLY A 233 -0.59 -0.08 13.19
N PHE A 234 -0.61 -0.66 11.99
CA PHE A 234 0.47 -0.55 11.02
C PHE A 234 0.83 0.91 10.72
N SER A 235 -0.16 1.72 10.37
CA SER A 235 0.09 3.12 10.00
C SER A 235 0.42 4.00 11.19
N ALA A 236 -0.17 3.77 12.36
CA ALA A 236 0.18 4.46 13.59
C ALA A 236 1.66 4.27 13.93
N PHE A 237 2.16 3.03 13.84
CA PHE A 237 3.58 2.73 14.07
C PHE A 237 4.48 3.50 13.11
N TRP A 238 4.31 3.31 11.80
CA TRP A 238 5.19 3.89 10.80
C TRP A 238 5.13 5.43 10.72
N SER A 239 3.97 6.02 11.06
CA SER A 239 3.80 7.49 11.05
C SER A 239 4.29 8.17 12.32
N THR A 240 4.61 7.43 13.39
CA THR A 240 5.09 8.02 14.65
C THR A 240 6.49 7.59 15.01
N LEU A 241 6.99 6.51 14.40
CA LEU A 241 8.30 5.91 14.69
C LEU A 241 9.45 6.94 14.60
N ALA A 242 9.53 7.71 13.52
CA ALA A 242 10.61 8.67 13.32
C ALA A 242 10.60 9.76 14.40
N ILE A 243 9.43 10.24 14.81
CA ILE A 243 9.28 11.26 15.86
C ILE A 243 9.72 10.67 17.21
N MET A 244 9.29 9.44 17.50
CA MET A 244 9.65 8.73 18.73
C MET A 244 11.15 8.44 18.80
N LEU A 245 11.77 7.98 17.71
CA LEU A 245 13.20 7.68 17.66
C LEU A 245 14.07 8.94 17.78
N HIS A 246 13.58 10.08 17.30
CA HIS A 246 14.29 11.36 17.41
C HIS A 246 14.28 11.93 18.83
N ALA A 247 13.26 11.59 19.62
CA ALA A 247 13.15 12.00 21.01
C ALA A 247 14.07 11.17 21.94
N ALA A 248 14.35 11.71 23.14
CA ALA A 248 15.03 10.95 24.20
C ALA A 248 14.19 9.70 24.57
N PRO A 249 14.83 8.58 24.91
CA PRO A 249 16.26 8.38 25.14
C PRO A 249 17.06 8.02 23.87
N PHE A 250 16.43 7.86 22.70
CA PHE A 250 17.08 7.31 21.51
C PHE A 250 17.93 8.33 20.77
N ASN A 251 17.42 9.55 20.55
CA ASN A 251 18.10 10.64 19.83
C ASN A 251 18.66 10.20 18.45
N LEU A 252 17.87 9.41 17.71
CA LEU A 252 18.24 8.85 16.41
C LEU A 252 17.74 9.71 15.26
N GLY A 253 18.49 9.76 14.15
CA GLY A 253 18.15 10.49 12.94
C GLY A 253 17.16 9.79 12.02
N SER A 254 16.84 10.45 10.91
CA SER A 254 15.91 9.92 9.88
C SER A 254 16.46 8.68 9.16
N GLY A 255 17.78 8.55 9.04
CA GLY A 255 18.43 7.35 8.50
C GLY A 255 18.15 6.11 9.35
N ALA A 256 18.23 6.24 10.68
CA ALA A 256 17.88 5.15 11.60
C ALA A 256 16.39 4.79 11.49
N ALA A 257 15.50 5.80 11.46
CA ALA A 257 14.07 5.56 11.25
C ALA A 257 13.80 4.87 9.91
N GLY A 258 14.53 5.25 8.86
CA GLY A 258 14.46 4.59 7.55
C GLY A 258 14.96 3.14 7.58
N ALA A 259 16.03 2.86 8.32
CA ALA A 259 16.60 1.51 8.48
C ALA A 259 15.61 0.52 9.10
N PHE A 260 14.70 0.97 9.97
CA PHE A 260 13.56 0.15 10.42
C PHE A 260 12.71 -0.36 9.26
N GLY A 261 12.71 0.32 8.11
CA GLY A 261 12.05 -0.18 6.90
C GLY A 261 12.54 -1.57 6.46
N LEU A 262 13.80 -1.95 6.82
CA LEU A 262 14.32 -3.29 6.56
C LEU A 262 13.59 -4.38 7.38
N ALA A 263 13.04 -4.01 8.55
CA ALA A 263 12.18 -4.93 9.31
C ALA A 263 10.93 -5.32 8.50
N GLY A 264 10.39 -4.40 7.68
CA GLY A 264 9.30 -4.70 6.76
C GLY A 264 9.66 -5.69 5.64
N ALA A 265 10.98 -5.90 5.36
CA ALA A 265 11.43 -6.95 4.44
C ALA A 265 11.04 -8.34 4.92
N ALA A 266 11.04 -8.56 6.23
CA ALA A 266 10.61 -9.81 6.82
C ALA A 266 9.12 -10.09 6.54
N GLY A 267 8.29 -9.03 6.45
CA GLY A 267 6.89 -9.14 6.01
C GLY A 267 6.75 -9.71 4.59
N ALA A 268 7.63 -9.35 3.67
CA ALA A 268 7.63 -9.93 2.33
C ALA A 268 7.92 -11.44 2.34
N LEU A 269 8.72 -11.91 3.27
CA LEU A 269 9.00 -13.34 3.48
C LEU A 269 7.78 -14.10 4.05
N ALA A 270 6.82 -13.39 4.65
CA ALA A 270 5.59 -13.99 5.14
C ALA A 270 4.70 -14.52 4.02
N ALA A 271 4.75 -13.95 2.83
CA ALA A 271 3.84 -14.28 1.74
C ALA A 271 3.82 -15.78 1.38
N PRO A 272 4.97 -16.45 1.15
CA PRO A 272 4.99 -17.89 0.88
C PRO A 272 4.53 -18.73 2.06
N LEU A 273 4.86 -18.33 3.29
CA LEU A 273 4.47 -19.04 4.52
C LEU A 273 2.97 -18.91 4.76
N ALA A 274 2.43 -17.70 4.64
CA ALA A 274 0.99 -17.43 4.78
C ALA A 274 0.17 -18.18 3.72
N GLY A 275 0.65 -18.22 2.46
CA GLY A 275 0.03 -18.97 1.38
C GLY A 275 -0.07 -20.46 1.72
N ARG A 276 1.07 -21.09 2.06
CA ARG A 276 1.10 -22.53 2.44
C ARG A 276 0.20 -22.84 3.62
N LEU A 277 0.18 -21.97 4.63
CA LEU A 277 -0.68 -22.15 5.80
C LEU A 277 -2.16 -21.97 5.44
N ALA A 278 -2.48 -21.02 4.56
CA ALA A 278 -3.83 -20.82 4.05
C ALA A 278 -4.32 -22.03 3.24
N ASP A 279 -3.43 -22.63 2.44
CA ASP A 279 -3.76 -23.82 1.63
C ASP A 279 -3.98 -25.06 2.53
N SER A 280 -3.19 -25.21 3.60
CA SER A 280 -3.24 -26.40 4.48
C SER A 280 -4.30 -26.31 5.57
N ARG A 281 -4.53 -25.13 6.17
CA ARG A 281 -5.44 -24.93 7.33
C ARG A 281 -6.59 -23.96 7.06
N GLY A 282 -6.66 -23.44 5.84
CA GLY A 282 -7.65 -22.48 5.44
C GLY A 282 -7.27 -21.01 5.75
N PRO A 283 -7.71 -20.07 4.91
CA PRO A 283 -7.35 -18.65 5.04
C PRO A 283 -7.90 -17.99 6.31
N GLU A 284 -9.00 -18.50 6.90
CA GLU A 284 -9.54 -17.99 8.15
C GLU A 284 -8.57 -18.15 9.34
N VAL A 285 -7.84 -19.26 9.39
CA VAL A 285 -6.82 -19.49 10.43
C VAL A 285 -5.70 -18.47 10.30
N VAL A 286 -5.25 -18.20 9.07
CA VAL A 286 -4.19 -17.22 8.81
C VAL A 286 -4.62 -15.81 9.23
N THR A 287 -5.87 -15.41 8.92
CA THR A 287 -6.36 -14.08 9.34
C THR A 287 -6.40 -13.92 10.86
N ARG A 288 -6.78 -14.97 11.60
CA ARG A 288 -6.80 -14.96 13.06
C ARG A 288 -5.40 -14.93 13.67
N LEU A 289 -4.50 -15.78 13.17
CA LEU A 289 -3.11 -15.81 13.62
C LEU A 289 -2.40 -14.50 13.33
N GLY A 290 -2.58 -13.93 12.14
CA GLY A 290 -1.98 -12.66 11.76
C GLY A 290 -2.48 -11.50 12.64
N ALA A 291 -3.78 -11.42 12.91
CA ALA A 291 -4.34 -10.42 13.82
C ALA A 291 -3.83 -10.60 15.27
N ALA A 292 -3.70 -11.85 15.75
CA ALA A 292 -3.12 -12.15 17.04
C ALA A 292 -1.63 -11.76 17.14
N LEU A 293 -0.84 -12.02 16.09
CA LEU A 293 0.56 -11.61 16.02
C LEU A 293 0.70 -10.08 16.06
N VAL A 294 -0.15 -9.35 15.32
CA VAL A 294 -0.16 -7.88 15.36
C VAL A 294 -0.47 -7.39 16.78
N ALA A 295 -1.51 -7.91 17.41
CA ALA A 295 -1.86 -7.52 18.79
C ALA A 295 -0.73 -7.84 19.78
N ALA A 296 -0.16 -9.04 19.71
CA ALA A 296 0.92 -9.49 20.60
C ALA A 296 2.19 -8.65 20.46
N ALA A 297 2.57 -8.30 19.23
CA ALA A 297 3.71 -7.44 18.96
C ALA A 297 3.54 -6.06 19.59
N PHE A 298 2.38 -5.44 19.45
CA PHE A 298 2.11 -4.13 20.05
C PHE A 298 1.96 -4.18 21.57
N ILE A 299 1.42 -5.26 22.14
CA ILE A 299 1.42 -5.47 23.60
C ILE A 299 2.86 -5.57 24.10
N ALA A 300 3.71 -6.35 23.45
CA ALA A 300 5.11 -6.49 23.84
C ALA A 300 5.85 -5.13 23.79
N MET A 301 5.66 -4.35 22.72
CA MET A 301 6.24 -3.00 22.60
C MET A 301 5.69 -2.02 23.64
N ALA A 302 4.42 -2.15 24.05
CA ALA A 302 3.84 -1.34 25.13
C ALA A 302 4.46 -1.63 26.50
N LEU A 303 4.85 -2.90 26.76
CA LEU A 303 5.50 -3.32 27.99
C LEU A 303 6.98 -2.90 28.07
N GLY A 304 7.67 -2.76 26.91
CA GLY A 304 9.06 -2.35 26.83
C GLY A 304 9.29 -1.14 25.91
N PRO A 305 8.65 0.01 26.17
CA PRO A 305 8.62 1.15 25.23
C PRO A 305 9.97 1.82 24.98
N LYS A 306 10.97 1.56 25.80
CA LYS A 306 12.32 2.11 25.69
C LYS A 306 13.35 1.09 25.16
N GLN A 307 12.94 -0.10 24.82
CA GLN A 307 13.83 -1.18 24.36
C GLN A 307 13.84 -1.23 22.83
N LEU A 308 14.90 -0.66 22.22
CA LEU A 308 15.02 -0.55 20.75
C LEU A 308 14.93 -1.91 20.04
N TRP A 309 15.57 -2.95 20.62
CA TRP A 309 15.51 -4.30 20.05
C TRP A 309 14.08 -4.88 20.02
N LEU A 310 13.28 -4.56 21.07
CA LEU A 310 11.89 -5.02 21.17
C LEU A 310 11.00 -4.30 20.16
N ILE A 311 11.28 -3.00 19.92
CA ILE A 311 10.58 -2.22 18.89
C ILE A 311 10.93 -2.77 17.50
N ALA A 312 12.20 -3.12 17.24
CA ALA A 312 12.62 -3.70 15.98
C ALA A 312 12.02 -5.10 15.74
N LEU A 313 12.06 -5.98 16.77
CA LEU A 313 11.44 -7.30 16.70
C LEU A 313 9.92 -7.19 16.54
N GLY A 314 9.29 -6.28 17.27
CA GLY A 314 7.87 -5.99 17.15
C GLY A 314 7.51 -5.55 15.75
N ALA A 315 8.33 -4.70 15.11
CA ALA A 315 8.15 -4.28 13.72
C ALA A 315 8.14 -5.49 12.76
N VAL A 316 9.08 -6.41 12.90
CA VAL A 316 9.13 -7.66 12.11
C VAL A 316 7.86 -8.48 12.33
N VAL A 317 7.46 -8.70 13.58
CA VAL A 317 6.35 -9.59 13.93
C VAL A 317 5.00 -9.02 13.46
N PHE A 318 4.74 -7.72 13.70
CA PHE A 318 3.47 -7.15 13.26
C PHE A 318 3.39 -7.03 11.73
N ASP A 319 4.50 -6.72 11.04
CA ASP A 319 4.54 -6.67 9.57
C ASP A 319 4.24 -8.05 8.98
N LEU A 320 4.85 -9.11 9.51
CA LEU A 320 4.53 -10.51 9.18
C LEU A 320 3.03 -10.79 9.34
N GLY A 321 2.45 -10.43 10.49
CA GLY A 321 1.04 -10.62 10.78
C GLY A 321 0.13 -9.84 9.83
N ALA A 322 0.45 -8.58 9.55
CA ALA A 322 -0.31 -7.71 8.66
C ALA A 322 -0.30 -8.21 7.21
N GLN A 323 0.86 -8.62 6.68
CA GLN A 323 0.99 -9.14 5.33
C GLN A 323 0.31 -10.51 5.17
N ALA A 324 0.50 -11.42 6.14
CA ALA A 324 -0.17 -12.71 6.14
C ALA A 324 -1.69 -12.55 6.12
N THR A 325 -2.20 -11.63 6.93
CA THR A 325 -3.64 -11.33 6.99
C THR A 325 -4.16 -10.75 5.69
N LEU A 326 -3.41 -9.85 5.03
CA LEU A 326 -3.79 -9.27 3.76
C LEU A 326 -3.93 -10.34 2.67
N ILE A 327 -2.94 -11.24 2.55
CA ILE A 327 -2.95 -12.34 1.58
C ILE A 327 -4.14 -13.26 1.82
N ALA A 328 -4.37 -13.63 3.08
CA ALA A 328 -5.49 -14.49 3.45
C ALA A 328 -6.86 -13.82 3.18
N HIS A 329 -7.00 -12.52 3.44
CA HIS A 329 -8.21 -11.75 3.08
C HIS A 329 -8.42 -11.71 1.58
N GLN A 330 -7.37 -11.51 0.77
CA GLN A 330 -7.47 -11.56 -0.68
C GLN A 330 -7.93 -12.94 -1.17
N THR A 331 -7.38 -14.02 -0.61
CA THR A 331 -7.81 -15.39 -0.93
C THR A 331 -9.30 -15.58 -0.63
N LEU A 332 -9.76 -15.12 0.53
CA LEU A 332 -11.17 -15.21 0.93
C LEU A 332 -12.11 -14.45 -0.02
N ILE A 333 -11.76 -13.20 -0.37
CA ILE A 333 -12.65 -12.38 -1.20
C ILE A 333 -12.65 -12.80 -2.67
N TYR A 334 -11.55 -13.36 -3.20
CA TYR A 334 -11.48 -13.83 -4.59
C TYR A 334 -12.34 -15.06 -4.85
N GLY A 335 -12.70 -15.80 -3.81
CA GLY A 335 -13.64 -16.90 -3.88
C GLY A 335 -15.12 -16.49 -3.90
N ILE A 336 -15.46 -15.21 -3.58
CA ILE A 336 -16.83 -14.74 -3.47
C ILE A 336 -17.50 -14.65 -4.86
N GLU A 337 -16.86 -13.94 -5.80
CA GLU A 337 -17.38 -13.70 -7.14
C GLU A 337 -16.20 -13.58 -8.12
N PRO A 338 -15.84 -14.67 -8.84
CA PRO A 338 -14.66 -14.69 -9.71
C PRO A 338 -14.65 -13.60 -10.79
N ALA A 339 -15.81 -13.21 -11.31
CA ALA A 339 -15.97 -12.15 -12.32
C ALA A 339 -15.76 -10.73 -11.76
N ALA A 340 -15.78 -10.57 -10.41
CA ALA A 340 -15.66 -9.28 -9.73
C ALA A 340 -14.35 -9.12 -8.93
N ARG A 341 -13.35 -10.01 -9.09
CA ARG A 341 -12.12 -10.04 -8.28
C ARG A 341 -11.42 -8.68 -8.16
N SER A 342 -11.28 -7.94 -9.26
CA SER A 342 -10.66 -6.61 -9.27
C SER A 342 -11.44 -5.62 -8.38
N ARG A 343 -12.77 -5.62 -8.49
CA ARG A 343 -13.64 -4.74 -7.70
C ARG A 343 -13.70 -5.13 -6.22
N LEU A 344 -13.72 -6.44 -5.91
CA LEU A 344 -13.62 -6.96 -4.55
C LEU A 344 -12.30 -6.53 -3.90
N ASN A 345 -11.18 -6.65 -4.63
CA ASN A 345 -9.88 -6.20 -4.18
C ASN A 345 -9.84 -4.68 -3.94
N ALA A 346 -10.46 -3.89 -4.82
CA ALA A 346 -10.56 -2.44 -4.64
C ALA A 346 -11.28 -2.09 -3.33
N VAL A 347 -12.39 -2.76 -3.00
CA VAL A 347 -13.12 -2.54 -1.74
C VAL A 347 -12.25 -2.92 -0.53
N LEU A 348 -11.52 -4.04 -0.59
CA LEU A 348 -10.59 -4.44 0.47
C LEU A 348 -9.50 -3.39 0.69
N PHE A 349 -8.89 -2.90 -0.39
CA PHE A 349 -7.83 -1.89 -0.32
C PHE A 349 -8.35 -0.52 0.14
N ILE A 350 -9.56 -0.11 -0.25
CA ILE A 350 -10.21 1.08 0.30
C ILE A 350 -10.33 0.96 1.83
N GLY A 351 -10.79 -0.19 2.33
CA GLY A 351 -10.85 -0.45 3.77
C GLY A 351 -9.48 -0.39 4.44
N MET A 352 -8.48 -1.02 3.83
CA MET A 352 -7.09 -1.03 4.29
C MET A 352 -6.51 0.40 4.38
N PHE A 353 -6.58 1.18 3.31
CA PHE A 353 -5.99 2.51 3.27
C PHE A 353 -6.79 3.54 4.08
N SER A 354 -8.11 3.37 4.23
CA SER A 354 -8.92 4.14 5.19
C SER A 354 -8.47 3.86 6.62
N GLY A 355 -8.19 2.60 6.96
CA GLY A 355 -7.58 2.23 8.23
C GLY A 355 -6.19 2.84 8.41
N MET A 356 -5.35 2.84 7.38
CA MET A 356 -4.04 3.50 7.41
C MET A 356 -4.16 5.01 7.66
N ALA A 357 -5.07 5.69 6.98
CA ALA A 357 -5.30 7.12 7.18
C ALA A 357 -5.75 7.41 8.62
N SER A 358 -6.72 6.65 9.12
CA SER A 358 -7.16 6.76 10.53
C SER A 358 -6.03 6.49 11.50
N GLY A 359 -5.21 5.47 11.24
CA GLY A 359 -4.07 5.08 12.08
C GLY A 359 -2.96 6.14 12.12
N ALA A 360 -2.64 6.77 10.99
CA ALA A 360 -1.66 7.85 10.94
C ALA A 360 -2.13 9.07 11.76
N TRP A 361 -3.39 9.45 11.62
CA TRP A 361 -3.97 10.56 12.38
C TRP A 361 -4.08 10.23 13.88
N LEU A 362 -4.74 9.13 14.23
CA LEU A 362 -4.89 8.70 15.62
C LEU A 362 -3.54 8.48 16.30
N GLY A 363 -2.58 7.85 15.58
CA GLY A 363 -1.23 7.62 16.10
C GLY A 363 -0.53 8.92 16.47
N SER A 364 -0.60 9.95 15.63
CA SER A 364 0.02 11.24 15.93
C SER A 364 -0.67 11.99 17.06
N VAL A 365 -2.00 11.92 17.18
CA VAL A 365 -2.76 12.47 18.32
C VAL A 365 -2.39 11.74 19.62
N VAL A 366 -2.41 10.41 19.60
CA VAL A 366 -2.08 9.60 20.78
C VAL A 366 -0.61 9.76 21.17
N LEU A 367 0.32 9.87 20.21
CA LEU A 367 1.73 10.17 20.51
C LEU A 367 1.89 11.47 21.28
N ALA A 368 1.15 12.52 20.91
CA ALA A 368 1.22 13.83 21.54
C ALA A 368 0.73 13.83 23.00
N HIS A 369 -0.22 12.97 23.38
CA HIS A 369 -0.83 12.96 24.70
C HIS A 369 -0.41 11.77 25.58
N GLY A 370 -0.24 10.60 24.97
CA GLY A 370 0.05 9.32 25.66
C GLY A 370 1.42 8.74 25.34
N GLY A 371 2.24 9.46 24.55
CA GLY A 371 3.56 9.01 24.13
C GLY A 371 3.54 7.71 23.32
N TRP A 372 4.70 7.11 23.15
CA TRP A 372 4.88 5.87 22.40
C TRP A 372 4.08 4.68 22.97
N GLN A 373 4.02 4.60 24.29
CA GLN A 373 3.26 3.54 24.95
C GLN A 373 1.77 3.61 24.61
N GLY A 374 1.20 4.82 24.59
CA GLY A 374 -0.18 5.05 24.15
C GLY A 374 -0.43 4.58 22.71
N VAL A 375 0.49 4.87 21.79
CA VAL A 375 0.41 4.41 20.40
C VAL A 375 0.39 2.88 20.33
N CYS A 376 1.27 2.22 21.09
CA CYS A 376 1.31 0.75 21.14
C CYS A 376 0.04 0.15 21.71
N VAL A 377 -0.53 0.71 22.80
CA VAL A 377 -1.80 0.28 23.40
C VAL A 377 -2.96 0.43 22.41
N MET A 378 -3.05 1.57 21.72
CA MET A 378 -4.08 1.80 20.71
C MET A 378 -3.95 0.80 19.54
N ALA A 379 -2.73 0.55 19.06
CA ALA A 379 -2.47 -0.40 17.98
C ALA A 379 -2.78 -1.85 18.41
N ALA A 380 -2.47 -2.22 19.66
CA ALA A 380 -2.85 -3.51 20.24
C ALA A 380 -4.38 -3.67 20.29
N ALA A 381 -5.09 -2.63 20.74
CA ALA A 381 -6.55 -2.64 20.80
C ALA A 381 -7.16 -2.81 19.38
N ALA A 382 -6.61 -2.14 18.38
CA ALA A 382 -7.03 -2.30 16.99
C ALA A 382 -6.77 -3.73 16.48
N GLY A 383 -5.62 -4.33 16.78
CA GLY A 383 -5.31 -5.73 16.49
C GLY A 383 -6.26 -6.72 17.14
N LEU A 384 -6.58 -6.53 18.44
CA LEU A 384 -7.55 -7.34 19.16
C LEU A 384 -8.97 -7.16 18.59
N ALA A 385 -9.37 -5.95 18.21
CA ALA A 385 -10.64 -5.70 17.54
C ALA A 385 -10.72 -6.42 16.18
N ALA A 386 -9.63 -6.42 15.39
CA ALA A 386 -9.54 -7.18 14.16
C ALA A 386 -9.70 -8.68 14.39
N LEU A 387 -9.04 -9.20 15.43
CA LEU A 387 -9.19 -10.61 15.85
C LEU A 387 -10.64 -10.92 16.26
N ALA A 388 -11.27 -10.06 17.05
CA ALA A 388 -12.67 -10.20 17.45
C ALA A 388 -13.62 -10.24 16.24
N VAL A 389 -13.40 -9.33 15.24
CA VAL A 389 -14.14 -9.36 13.97
C VAL A 389 -13.97 -10.69 13.26
N ARG A 390 -12.78 -11.32 13.28
CA ARG A 390 -12.53 -12.62 12.62
C ARG A 390 -12.99 -13.82 13.43
N LEU A 391 -13.16 -13.70 14.74
CA LEU A 391 -13.71 -14.75 15.61
C LEU A 391 -15.24 -14.75 15.64
N TRP A 392 -15.86 -13.60 15.34
CA TRP A 392 -17.32 -13.49 15.35
C TRP A 392 -17.97 -14.48 14.37
N PRO A 393 -18.88 -15.34 14.83
CA PRO A 393 -19.50 -16.35 13.98
C PRO A 393 -20.32 -15.70 12.86
N VAL A 394 -20.07 -16.11 11.62
CA VAL A 394 -20.97 -15.75 10.49
C VAL A 394 -22.19 -16.66 10.60
N LYS A 395 -23.38 -16.10 10.83
CA LYS A 395 -24.61 -16.83 10.59
C LYS A 395 -24.59 -17.27 9.11
N LYS A 396 -24.39 -18.56 8.87
CA LYS A 396 -24.63 -19.14 7.55
C LYS A 396 -26.09 -18.89 7.26
N LEU A 397 -26.41 -18.01 6.31
CA LEU A 397 -27.70 -18.02 5.66
C LEU A 397 -27.76 -19.39 4.99
N VAL A 398 -28.48 -20.32 5.60
CA VAL A 398 -28.88 -21.56 4.98
C VAL A 398 -29.67 -21.12 3.75
N ALA A 399 -29.10 -21.31 2.56
CA ALA A 399 -29.86 -21.23 1.34
C ALA A 399 -30.92 -22.33 1.46
N CYS A 400 -32.16 -21.96 1.73
CA CYS A 400 -33.30 -22.85 1.49
C CYS A 400 -33.26 -23.17 0.01
N ALA A 401 -32.75 -24.36 -0.30
CA ALA A 401 -33.05 -25.03 -1.55
C ALA A 401 -34.53 -25.37 -1.52
N ALA A 402 -35.30 -24.70 -2.32
CA ALA A 402 -36.64 -25.10 -2.79
C ALA A 402 -36.64 -24.99 -4.31
#